data_f847d0152e96691ffd67a7fbfeb2aa16
#
_entry.id   f847d0152e96691ffd67a7fbfeb2aa16
#
_cell.length_a   1.000
_cell.length_b   1.000
_cell.length_c   1.000
_cell.angle_alpha   90.00
_cell.angle_beta   90.00
_cell.angle_gamma   90.00
#
_symmetry.space_group_name_H-M   'P 1'
#
loop_
_entity.id
_entity.type
_entity.pdbx_description
1 polymer ?
#
loop_
_entity_poly.entity_id
_entity_poly.type
_entity_poly.pdbx_seq_one_letter_code
_entity_poly.pdbx_strand_id
1 'polypeptide(L)'
;MKYSVKSPQKGALTHFLSTFASMKTLTDTEYIHALIAEGEHQQQDFKFEISDARKIAKTLSAFANTDGGKLLIGVKDNGKIAGVRSDEEQYMIEAAAGLYCSPEVNYTMQTYQVEGRSVLVVQIEASDRKPLYAKDD
;
A
#
# COMPACT_ATOMS: atom_id res chain seq x y z
N MET A 1 -2.18 -26.18 -7.61
CA MET A 1 -2.54 -26.90 -6.55
C MET A 1 -3.00 -26.62 -6.26
N LYS A 2 -2.86 -26.67 -7.04
CA LYS A 2 -3.39 -27.16 -6.17
C LYS A 2 -3.69 -26.82 -5.89
N TYR A 3 -3.62 -26.41 -6.56
CA TYR A 3 -4.31 -26.71 -5.35
C TYR A 3 -4.55 -26.45 -5.10
N SER A 4 -4.60 -26.51 -6.19
CA SER A 4 -5.06 -27.25 -5.25
C SER A 4 -5.46 -27.20 -4.96
N VAL A 5 -5.34 -26.72 -5.50
CA VAL A 5 -5.81 -27.40 -4.50
C VAL A 5 -6.26 -27.56 -4.35
N LYS A 6 -6.21 -27.55 -4.82
CA LYS A 6 -6.61 -28.39 -4.05
C LYS A 6 -6.85 -28.58 -3.58
N SER A 7 -7.05 -28.43 -4.22
CA SER A 7 -7.42 -29.19 -3.21
C SER A 7 -7.69 -29.27 -2.90
N PRO A 8 -7.55 -29.04 -3.06
CA PRO A 8 -7.80 -29.73 -2.21
C PRO A 8 -8.09 -29.94 -1.95
N GLN A 9 -7.57 -29.77 -2.43
CA GLN A 9 -7.82 -30.58 -1.80
C GLN A 9 -7.79 -30.77 -1.25
N LYS A 10 -7.42 -30.47 -1.28
CA LYS A 10 -7.45 -30.91 -0.56
C LYS A 10 -7.14 -30.98 -0.37
N GLY A 11 -6.94 -30.56 -0.81
CA GLY A 11 -6.62 -30.87 -0.50
C GLY A 11 -6.26 -30.19 -0.38
N ALA A 12 -6.32 -29.68 -0.76
CA ALA A 12 -5.97 -29.39 -0.53
C ALA A 12 -5.78 -28.75 0.08
N LEU A 13 -6.34 -28.28 0.41
CA LEU A 13 -5.83 -27.80 1.27
C LEU A 13 -5.11 -28.26 2.08
N THR A 14 -5.21 -28.85 2.30
CA THR A 14 -4.27 -29.19 2.92
C THR A 14 -3.21 -29.38 2.43
N HIS A 15 -3.48 -29.72 1.82
CA HIS A 15 -2.45 -29.51 1.16
C HIS A 15 -2.27 -28.17 0.97
N PHE A 16 -3.28 -27.60 0.97
CA PHE A 16 -3.10 -26.26 0.86
C PHE A 16 -2.42 -25.68 2.04
N LEU A 17 -2.75 -26.11 3.24
CA LEU A 17 -2.04 -25.59 4.34
C LEU A 17 -0.63 -26.08 4.40
N SER A 18 -0.37 -27.29 4.00
CA SER A 18 1.01 -27.71 3.95
C SER A 18 1.73 -26.95 2.87
N THR A 19 1.06 -26.62 1.79
CA THR A 19 1.64 -25.75 0.79
C THR A 19 1.90 -24.40 1.36
N PHE A 20 0.95 -23.86 2.10
CA PHE A 20 1.13 -22.56 2.68
C PHE A 20 2.28 -22.57 3.68
N ALA A 21 2.37 -23.59 4.48
CA ALA A 21 3.45 -23.66 5.45
C ALA A 21 4.80 -23.74 4.75
N SER A 22 4.85 -24.31 3.56
CA SER A 22 6.11 -24.38 2.82
C SER A 22 6.37 -23.20 1.93
N MET A 23 5.43 -22.27 1.85
CA MET A 23 5.62 -21.10 1.01
C MET A 23 6.72 -20.25 1.57
N LYS A 24 7.56 -19.79 0.68
CA LYS A 24 8.60 -18.87 1.07
C LYS A 24 8.00 -17.50 1.33
N THR A 25 8.58 -16.81 2.28
CA THR A 25 8.29 -15.40 2.45
C THR A 25 8.81 -14.66 1.22
N LEU A 26 8.01 -13.77 0.68
CA LEU A 26 8.43 -12.96 -0.45
C LEU A 26 9.55 -12.03 -0.03
N THR A 27 10.52 -11.84 -0.92
CA THR A 27 11.52 -10.81 -0.71
C THR A 27 10.86 -9.44 -0.93
N ASP A 28 11.52 -8.39 -0.47
CA ASP A 28 11.02 -7.03 -0.69
C ASP A 28 10.79 -6.78 -2.18
N THR A 29 11.76 -7.17 -3.00
CA THR A 29 11.66 -6.96 -4.44
C THR A 29 10.47 -7.69 -5.02
N GLU A 30 10.28 -8.96 -4.65
CA GLU A 30 9.15 -9.75 -5.13
C GLU A 30 7.82 -9.15 -4.70
N TYR A 31 7.76 -8.69 -3.46
CA TYR A 31 6.52 -8.12 -2.95
C TYR A 31 6.15 -6.85 -3.71
N ILE A 32 7.12 -5.95 -3.88
CA ILE A 32 6.86 -4.70 -4.58
C ILE A 32 6.51 -4.93 -6.04
N HIS A 33 7.23 -5.85 -6.71
CA HIS A 33 6.89 -6.17 -8.09
C HIS A 33 5.49 -6.75 -8.23
N ALA A 34 5.06 -7.57 -7.24
CA ALA A 34 3.71 -8.12 -7.26
C ALA A 34 2.68 -7.02 -7.13
N LEU A 35 2.91 -6.05 -6.24
CA LEU A 35 1.99 -4.93 -6.09
C LEU A 35 1.92 -4.10 -7.36
N ILE A 36 3.08 -3.80 -7.95
CA ILE A 36 3.11 -2.99 -9.16
C ILE A 36 2.40 -3.70 -10.31
N ALA A 37 2.51 -5.02 -10.36
CA ALA A 37 1.85 -5.81 -11.40
C ALA A 37 0.33 -5.69 -11.34
N GLU A 38 -0.23 -5.44 -10.15
CA GLU A 38 -1.67 -5.21 -10.03
C GLU A 38 -2.11 -3.91 -10.69
N GLY A 39 -1.19 -2.95 -10.80
CA GLY A 39 -1.52 -1.64 -11.36
C GLY A 39 -2.33 -0.79 -10.40
N GLU A 40 -2.68 0.39 -10.86
CA GLU A 40 -3.53 1.28 -10.07
C GLU A 40 -4.98 0.82 -10.19
N HIS A 41 -5.69 0.86 -9.06
CA HIS A 41 -7.10 0.51 -9.01
C HIS A 41 -7.70 1.16 -7.77
N GLN A 42 -8.96 0.83 -7.45
CA GLN A 42 -9.67 1.53 -6.37
C GLN A 42 -8.97 1.45 -5.02
N GLN A 43 -8.11 0.45 -4.83
CA GLN A 43 -7.44 0.25 -3.56
C GLN A 43 -5.92 0.30 -3.69
N GLN A 44 -5.41 0.86 -4.78
CA GLN A 44 -3.97 1.00 -4.96
C GLN A 44 -3.65 2.16 -5.88
N ASP A 45 -2.73 3.01 -5.46
CA ASP A 45 -2.32 4.18 -6.23
C ASP A 45 -0.80 4.30 -6.19
N PHE A 46 -0.22 4.81 -7.27
CA PHE A 46 1.22 5.05 -7.37
C PHE A 46 1.47 6.54 -7.34
N LYS A 47 2.50 6.94 -6.61
CA LYS A 47 2.95 8.34 -6.60
C LYS A 47 4.45 8.38 -6.81
N PHE A 48 4.87 9.18 -7.77
CA PHE A 48 6.29 9.35 -8.02
C PHE A 48 6.95 9.99 -6.80
N GLU A 49 6.33 11.01 -6.24
CA GLU A 49 6.82 11.69 -5.05
C GLU A 49 5.67 12.43 -4.40
N ILE A 50 5.88 12.88 -3.18
CA ILE A 50 4.90 13.70 -2.48
C ILE A 50 5.53 15.06 -2.25
N SER A 51 4.92 16.10 -2.82
CA SER A 51 5.41 17.47 -2.66
C SER A 51 4.48 18.33 -1.82
N ASP A 52 3.28 17.83 -1.52
CA ASP A 52 2.29 18.64 -0.82
C ASP A 52 1.42 17.71 0.04
N ALA A 53 1.55 17.86 1.36
CA ALA A 53 0.81 17.02 2.29
C ALA A 53 -0.70 17.23 2.18
N ARG A 54 -1.14 18.44 1.84
CA ARG A 54 -2.57 18.69 1.72
C ARG A 54 -3.19 17.95 0.55
N LYS A 55 -2.44 17.87 -0.55
CA LYS A 55 -2.94 17.13 -1.71
C LYS A 55 -3.03 15.65 -1.42
N ILE A 56 -2.01 15.10 -0.75
CA ILE A 56 -2.04 13.67 -0.47
C ILE A 56 -3.12 13.33 0.56
N ALA A 57 -3.50 14.29 1.40
CA ALA A 57 -4.57 14.05 2.37
C ALA A 57 -5.88 13.69 1.66
N LYS A 58 -6.12 14.23 0.47
CA LYS A 58 -7.32 13.88 -0.28
C LYS A 58 -7.30 12.42 -0.69
N THR A 59 -6.14 11.91 -1.10
CA THR A 59 -5.99 10.51 -1.45
C THR A 59 -6.20 9.62 -0.23
N LEU A 60 -5.60 10.00 0.91
CA LEU A 60 -5.72 9.21 2.12
C LEU A 60 -7.17 9.15 2.59
N SER A 61 -7.86 10.28 2.59
CA SER A 61 -9.26 10.31 3.04
C SER A 61 -10.14 9.52 2.07
N ALA A 62 -9.86 9.56 0.78
CA ALA A 62 -10.62 8.80 -0.18
C ALA A 62 -10.50 7.30 0.07
N PHE A 63 -9.28 6.81 0.33
CA PHE A 63 -9.09 5.41 0.69
C PHE A 63 -9.81 5.07 1.99
N ALA A 64 -9.66 5.92 3.00
CA ALA A 64 -10.25 5.64 4.31
C ALA A 64 -11.78 5.66 4.26
N ASN A 65 -12.36 6.43 3.35
CA ASN A 65 -13.82 6.50 3.19
C ASN A 65 -14.39 5.30 2.44
N THR A 66 -13.54 4.49 1.84
CA THR A 66 -14.00 3.31 1.09
C THR A 66 -13.47 2.05 1.80
N ASP A 67 -12.75 1.22 1.09
CA ASP A 67 -12.29 -0.05 1.63
C ASP A 67 -10.83 -0.02 2.04
N GLY A 68 -10.26 1.17 2.16
CA GLY A 68 -8.84 1.29 2.42
C GLY A 68 -8.04 1.13 1.15
N GLY A 69 -6.73 1.05 1.27
CA GLY A 69 -5.90 0.89 0.10
C GLY A 69 -4.43 1.04 0.39
N LYS A 70 -3.65 0.91 -0.65
CA LYS A 70 -2.19 1.05 -0.58
C LYS A 70 -1.74 2.19 -1.48
N LEU A 71 -0.80 2.95 -0.97
CA LEU A 71 -0.18 4.03 -1.73
C LEU A 71 1.30 3.69 -1.84
N LEU A 72 1.77 3.51 -3.07
CA LEU A 72 3.17 3.20 -3.32
C LEU A 72 3.86 4.47 -3.77
N ILE A 73 4.79 4.95 -2.95
CA ILE A 73 5.51 6.19 -3.21
C ILE A 73 6.90 5.86 -3.71
N GLY A 74 7.32 6.52 -4.77
CA GLY A 74 8.55 6.21 -5.47
C GLY A 74 8.30 5.35 -6.69
N VAL A 75 7.04 5.26 -7.15
CA VAL A 75 6.66 4.47 -8.31
C VAL A 75 5.94 5.39 -9.28
N LYS A 76 6.37 5.38 -10.53
CA LYS A 76 5.76 6.21 -11.56
C LYS A 76 4.46 5.57 -12.05
N ASP A 77 3.66 6.37 -12.73
CA ASP A 77 2.37 5.90 -13.26
C ASP A 77 2.52 4.66 -14.15
N ASN A 78 3.64 4.56 -14.84
CA ASN A 78 3.87 3.42 -15.73
C ASN A 78 4.43 2.20 -14.98
N GLY A 79 4.54 2.27 -13.66
CA GLY A 79 5.03 1.17 -12.85
C GLY A 79 6.54 1.15 -12.67
N LYS A 80 7.26 2.08 -13.27
CA LYS A 80 8.71 2.12 -13.08
C LYS A 80 9.07 2.61 -11.71
N ILE A 81 10.04 1.97 -11.09
CA ILE A 81 10.48 2.33 -9.74
C ILE A 81 11.47 3.47 -9.86
N ALA A 82 11.12 4.60 -9.27
CA ALA A 82 12.00 5.76 -9.20
C ALA A 82 12.68 5.86 -7.85
N GLY A 83 12.00 5.40 -6.82
CA GLY A 83 12.49 5.43 -5.45
C GLY A 83 12.22 6.76 -4.76
N VAL A 84 12.14 6.71 -3.44
CA VAL A 84 12.05 7.92 -2.63
C VAL A 84 13.46 8.29 -2.20
N ARG A 85 13.70 9.58 -2.02
CA ARG A 85 15.05 10.07 -1.79
C ARG A 85 15.35 10.44 -0.34
N SER A 86 14.33 10.65 0.46
CA SER A 86 14.55 11.15 1.80
C SER A 86 13.39 10.78 2.70
N ASP A 87 13.49 11.20 3.96
CA ASP A 87 12.42 10.96 4.92
C ASP A 87 11.29 11.96 4.79
N GLU A 88 11.41 12.92 3.89
CA GLU A 88 10.37 13.94 3.74
C GLU A 88 9.03 13.36 3.38
N GLU A 89 9.02 12.33 2.52
CA GLU A 89 7.75 11.72 2.15
C GLU A 89 7.05 11.13 3.36
N GLN A 90 7.81 10.55 4.28
CA GLN A 90 7.21 10.01 5.50
C GLN A 90 6.58 11.11 6.34
N TYR A 91 7.29 12.23 6.49
CA TYR A 91 6.75 13.35 7.26
C TYR A 91 5.48 13.90 6.61
N MET A 92 5.45 13.95 5.29
CA MET A 92 4.27 14.44 4.59
C MET A 92 3.08 13.52 4.78
N ILE A 93 3.30 12.20 4.81
CA ILE A 93 2.21 11.27 5.08
C ILE A 93 1.71 11.46 6.51
N GLU A 94 2.63 11.60 7.47
CA GLU A 94 2.24 11.81 8.87
C GLU A 94 1.42 13.08 9.01
N ALA A 95 1.86 14.16 8.37
CA ALA A 95 1.13 15.42 8.42
C ALA A 95 -0.22 15.30 7.74
N ALA A 96 -0.26 14.64 6.59
CA ALA A 96 -1.51 14.49 5.85
C ALA A 96 -2.53 13.73 6.67
N ALA A 97 -2.11 12.61 7.27
CA ALA A 97 -3.04 11.75 7.99
C ALA A 97 -3.51 12.38 9.31
N GLY A 98 -2.60 13.06 10.01
CA GLY A 98 -2.91 13.55 11.34
C GLY A 98 -3.37 14.99 11.39
N LEU A 99 -2.86 15.84 10.49
CA LEU A 99 -3.18 17.27 10.53
C LEU A 99 -4.17 17.69 9.46
N TYR A 100 -4.15 17.04 8.31
CA TYR A 100 -4.95 17.50 7.16
C TYR A 100 -6.12 16.59 6.83
N CYS A 101 -6.39 15.59 7.67
CA CYS A 101 -7.60 14.78 7.57
C CYS A 101 -8.39 14.90 8.87
N SER A 102 -9.70 14.87 8.77
CA SER A 102 -10.57 14.94 9.94
C SER A 102 -11.72 13.96 9.75
N PRO A 103 -11.86 12.97 10.61
CA PRO A 103 -10.92 12.55 11.66
C PRO A 103 -9.61 12.03 11.07
N GLU A 104 -8.66 11.74 11.95
CA GLU A 104 -7.37 11.23 11.53
C GLU A 104 -7.52 9.91 10.79
N VAL A 105 -6.62 9.70 9.83
CA VAL A 105 -6.58 8.46 9.07
C VAL A 105 -5.64 7.48 9.75
N ASN A 106 -6.09 6.23 9.89
CA ASN A 106 -5.24 5.16 10.42
C ASN A 106 -4.49 4.52 9.28
N TYR A 107 -3.19 4.36 9.45
CA TYR A 107 -2.33 3.84 8.41
C TYR A 107 -1.09 3.19 9.01
N THR A 108 -0.42 2.40 8.19
CA THR A 108 0.92 1.91 8.49
C THR A 108 1.82 2.27 7.32
N MET A 109 3.12 2.41 7.58
CA MET A 109 4.10 2.70 6.54
C MET A 109 5.26 1.74 6.67
N GLN A 110 5.81 1.34 5.54
CA GLN A 110 7.02 0.55 5.53
C GLN A 110 7.81 0.86 4.27
N THR A 111 9.14 0.96 4.43
CA THR A 111 10.02 1.18 3.30
C THR A 111 10.58 -0.17 2.85
N TYR A 112 10.57 -0.38 1.54
CA TYR A 112 11.09 -1.60 0.94
C TYR A 112 12.23 -1.27 0.00
N GLN A 113 13.25 -2.11 0.02
CA GLN A 113 14.39 -1.92 -0.86
C GLN A 113 14.21 -2.76 -2.11
N VAL A 114 14.25 -2.11 -3.26
CA VAL A 114 14.01 -2.77 -4.55
C VAL A 114 15.07 -2.31 -5.51
N GLU A 115 16.01 -3.20 -5.83
CA GLU A 115 17.05 -2.92 -6.83
C GLU A 115 17.81 -1.62 -6.52
N GLY A 116 18.18 -1.47 -5.25
CA GLY A 116 18.96 -0.31 -4.82
C GLY A 116 18.15 0.96 -4.60
N ARG A 117 16.83 0.88 -4.67
CA ARG A 117 15.95 2.03 -4.49
C ARG A 117 14.95 1.74 -3.39
N SER A 118 14.49 2.80 -2.76
CA SER A 118 13.52 2.68 -1.66
C SER A 118 12.12 2.99 -2.16
N VAL A 119 11.18 2.12 -1.87
CA VAL A 119 9.77 2.35 -2.17
C VAL A 119 9.03 2.39 -0.84
N LEU A 120 8.28 3.45 -0.62
CA LEU A 120 7.51 3.61 0.61
C LEU A 120 6.09 3.13 0.34
N VAL A 121 5.63 2.15 1.12
CA VAL A 121 4.26 1.65 1.00
C VAL A 121 3.49 2.13 2.20
N VAL A 122 2.42 2.87 1.94
CA VAL A 122 1.49 3.34 2.97
C VAL A 122 0.24 2.52 2.82
N GLN A 123 -0.15 1.83 3.89
CA GLN A 123 -1.38 1.06 3.86
C GLN A 123 -2.41 1.79 4.71
N ILE A 124 -3.49 2.21 4.07
CA ILE A 124 -4.55 2.99 4.70
C ILE A 124 -5.70 2.06 5.03
N GLU A 125 -6.18 2.14 6.26
CA GLU A 125 -7.29 1.32 6.71
C GLU A 125 -8.61 2.02 6.43
N ALA A 126 -9.63 1.23 6.10
CA ALA A 126 -10.97 1.78 6.01
C ALA A 126 -11.37 2.30 7.38
N SER A 127 -11.94 3.48 7.42
CA SER A 127 -12.34 4.09 8.68
C SER A 127 -13.72 3.59 9.10
N ASP A 128 -13.92 3.45 10.40
CA ASP A 128 -15.24 3.18 10.94
C ASP A 128 -15.95 4.48 11.33
N ARG A 129 -15.30 5.63 11.12
CA ARG A 129 -15.86 6.94 11.45
C ARG A 129 -16.04 7.78 10.21
N LYS A 130 -16.70 7.22 9.22
CA LYS A 130 -16.94 7.92 7.95
C LYS A 130 -18.06 8.94 8.12
N PRO A 131 -18.04 10.02 7.35
CA PRO A 131 -17.03 10.34 6.35
C PRO A 131 -15.85 11.10 6.93
N LEU A 132 -14.71 10.96 6.30
CA LEU A 132 -13.54 11.75 6.59
C LEU A 132 -13.44 12.86 5.56
N TYR A 133 -12.79 13.93 5.94
CA TYR A 133 -12.61 15.09 5.07
C TYR A 133 -11.14 15.48 5.04
N ALA A 134 -10.66 15.87 3.88
CA ALA A 134 -9.35 16.49 3.74
C ALA A 134 -9.54 17.98 4.00
N LYS A 135 -8.69 18.55 4.83
CA LYS A 135 -8.77 19.99 5.16
C LYS A 135 -8.08 20.79 4.08
N ASP A 136 -8.74 21.82 3.65
CA ASP A 136 -8.18 22.69 2.64
C ASP A 136 -7.34 23.79 3.18
N ASP A 137 -7.18 24.04 4.34
CA ASP A 137 -6.37 25.01 4.85
C ASP A 137 -6.12 25.22 5.78
#